data_224be069e0662856c7ccbd72851b9bb6
#
_entry.id   224be069e0662856c7ccbd72851b9bb6
#
_cell.length_a   1.000
_cell.length_b   1.000
_cell.length_c   1.000
_cell.angle_alpha   90.00
_cell.angle_beta   90.00
_cell.angle_gamma   90.00
#
_symmetry.space_group_name_H-M   'P 1'
#
loop_
_entity.id
_entity.type
_entity.pdbx_description
1 polymer ?
#
loop_
_entity_poly.entity_id
_entity_poly.type
_entity_poly.pdbx_seq_one_letter_code
_entity_poly.pdbx_strand_id
1 'polypeptide(L)'
;MFRLDFNERLFRRNYRDPVLVACTDGVGTKVRLAIDLGVHHTVGVDCVAMNVNDMICQGAEPLFFLDYLGLHRQDPERTAELVAGVAEGCRLANCALLGGECAEMPDIYRKGDYDIAGFAVGVAELSRVVDAERVRPGDVILGLTSSGVHSNGYTLVRKIVEQALSLIHISEPTRRTP
;
A
#
# COMPACT_ATOMS: atom_id res chain seq x y z
N MET A 1 12.72 19.76 -7.91
CA MET A 1 13.04 20.29 -6.55
C MET A 1 11.72 20.69 -5.90
N PHE A 2 11.26 19.96 -4.90
CA PHE A 2 10.04 20.27 -4.16
C PHE A 2 10.39 21.34 -3.10
N ARG A 3 9.76 22.49 -3.20
CA ARG A 3 9.95 23.55 -2.21
C ARG A 3 8.93 23.33 -1.10
N LEU A 4 9.40 22.92 0.07
CA LEU A 4 8.59 22.95 1.28
C LEU A 4 8.34 24.43 1.63
N ASP A 5 7.29 24.97 1.07
CA ASP A 5 6.79 26.27 1.50
C ASP A 5 5.81 25.99 2.65
N PHE A 6 6.25 26.25 3.88
CA PHE A 6 5.45 26.12 5.09
C PHE A 6 4.30 27.14 5.17
N ASN A 7 3.94 27.75 4.06
CA ASN A 7 2.79 28.64 3.94
C ASN A 7 1.46 27.87 4.03
N GLU A 8 0.43 28.57 4.45
CA GLU A 8 -0.95 28.13 4.68
C GLU A 8 -1.57 27.26 3.56
N ARG A 9 -0.97 27.24 2.35
CA ARG A 9 -1.45 26.50 1.19
C ARG A 9 -1.00 25.03 1.15
N LEU A 10 0.11 24.68 1.82
CA LEU A 10 0.65 23.32 1.83
C LEU A 10 0.08 22.48 2.96
N PHE A 11 -0.27 23.12 4.07
CA PHE A 11 -0.79 22.45 5.24
C PHE A 11 -2.25 22.86 5.45
N ARG A 12 -3.14 21.91 5.47
CA ARG A 12 -4.56 22.13 5.82
C ARG A 12 -4.73 22.61 7.25
N ARG A 13 -3.65 22.55 8.05
CA ARG A 13 -3.62 22.91 9.46
C ARG A 13 -2.45 23.84 9.72
N ASN A 14 -2.66 24.85 10.57
CA ASN A 14 -1.57 25.66 11.08
C ASN A 14 -0.80 24.86 12.14
N TYR A 15 0.38 24.40 11.79
CA TYR A 15 1.30 23.74 12.71
C TYR A 15 2.09 24.79 13.51
N ARG A 16 2.23 24.56 14.83
CA ARG A 16 3.05 25.40 15.73
C ARG A 16 4.43 24.78 15.95
N ASP A 17 4.46 23.48 16.09
CA ASP A 17 5.69 22.69 16.30
C ASP A 17 5.63 21.44 15.40
N PRO A 18 5.84 21.62 14.07
CA PRO A 18 5.72 20.55 13.11
C PRO A 18 6.89 19.58 13.20
N VAL A 19 6.58 18.30 13.20
CA VAL A 19 7.56 17.21 13.09
C VAL A 19 7.30 16.39 11.84
N LEU A 20 8.37 15.93 11.19
CA LEU A 20 8.26 15.03 10.04
C LEU A 20 8.03 13.61 10.53
N VAL A 21 7.14 12.92 9.83
CA VAL A 21 6.89 11.49 10.00
C VAL A 21 7.19 10.82 8.66
N ALA A 22 7.96 9.76 8.67
CA ALA A 22 8.30 9.01 7.48
C ALA A 22 8.07 7.52 7.72
N CYS A 23 7.62 6.82 6.69
CA CYS A 23 7.43 5.38 6.69
C CYS A 23 7.80 4.79 5.33
N THR A 24 8.09 3.51 5.32
CA THR A 24 8.31 2.72 4.10
C THR A 24 7.70 1.35 4.29
N ASP A 25 6.97 0.90 3.29
CA ASP A 25 6.36 -0.43 3.27
C ASP A 25 6.24 -0.94 1.83
N GLY A 26 6.22 -2.26 1.68
CA GLY A 26 6.00 -2.94 0.41
C GLY A 26 4.64 -3.63 0.37
N VAL A 27 4.11 -3.89 -0.83
CA VAL A 27 2.82 -4.57 -1.00
C VAL A 27 2.86 -6.03 -0.52
N GLY A 28 4.05 -6.65 -0.55
CA GLY A 28 4.25 -8.01 -0.07
C GLY A 28 3.66 -9.07 -1.00
N THR A 29 3.34 -10.25 -0.46
CA THR A 29 2.98 -11.44 -1.26
C THR A 29 1.66 -11.32 -2.03
N LYS A 30 0.86 -10.28 -1.80
CA LYS A 30 -0.32 -9.94 -2.60
C LYS A 30 0.07 -9.61 -4.05
N VAL A 31 1.27 -9.11 -4.30
CA VAL A 31 1.82 -8.87 -5.64
C VAL A 31 1.75 -10.14 -6.51
N ARG A 32 1.88 -11.33 -5.92
CA ARG A 32 1.75 -12.58 -6.67
C ARG A 32 0.38 -12.72 -7.34
N LEU A 33 -0.70 -12.32 -6.67
CA LEU A 33 -2.03 -12.33 -7.27
C LEU A 33 -2.15 -11.35 -8.44
N ALA A 34 -1.59 -10.16 -8.30
CA ALA A 34 -1.57 -9.17 -9.39
C ALA A 34 -0.85 -9.72 -10.63
N ILE A 35 0.29 -10.39 -10.42
CA ILE A 35 1.07 -11.02 -11.50
C ILE A 35 0.28 -12.16 -12.14
N ASP A 36 -0.30 -13.07 -11.35
CA ASP A 36 -1.02 -14.24 -11.84
C ASP A 36 -2.31 -13.88 -12.58
N LEU A 37 -2.97 -12.79 -12.18
CA LEU A 37 -4.22 -12.31 -12.79
C LEU A 37 -4.01 -11.24 -13.88
N GLY A 38 -2.81 -10.68 -14.00
CA GLY A 38 -2.52 -9.59 -14.93
C GLY A 38 -3.26 -8.29 -14.56
N VAL A 39 -3.49 -8.03 -13.27
CA VAL A 39 -4.18 -6.83 -12.76
C VAL A 39 -3.21 -6.06 -11.87
N HIS A 40 -2.67 -4.97 -12.39
CA HIS A 40 -1.53 -4.30 -11.75
C HIS A 40 -1.87 -2.95 -11.10
N HIS A 41 -2.93 -2.28 -11.54
CA HIS A 41 -3.34 -0.98 -11.02
C HIS A 41 -3.66 -1.01 -9.51
N THR A 42 -4.38 -2.04 -9.05
CA THR A 42 -4.85 -2.12 -7.67
C THR A 42 -3.73 -2.22 -6.64
N VAL A 43 -2.64 -2.93 -6.97
CA VAL A 43 -1.49 -3.03 -6.06
C VAL A 43 -0.68 -1.73 -5.99
N GLY A 44 -0.78 -0.87 -7.00
CA GLY A 44 -0.26 0.50 -6.91
C GLY A 44 -1.01 1.33 -5.87
N VAL A 45 -2.34 1.26 -5.85
CA VAL A 45 -3.18 1.89 -4.80
C VAL A 45 -2.83 1.33 -3.42
N ASP A 46 -2.70 0.01 -3.31
CA ASP A 46 -2.34 -0.67 -2.06
C ASP A 46 -0.98 -0.21 -1.53
N CYS A 47 0.00 -0.02 -2.41
CA CYS A 47 1.34 0.44 -2.03
C CYS A 47 1.28 1.78 -1.30
N VAL A 48 0.46 2.71 -1.78
CA VAL A 48 0.25 3.99 -1.10
C VAL A 48 -0.52 3.80 0.20
N ALA A 49 -1.61 3.00 0.17
CA ALA A 49 -2.46 2.79 1.33
C ALA A 49 -1.70 2.18 2.51
N MET A 50 -0.82 1.20 2.27
CA MET A 50 -0.02 0.57 3.34
C MET A 50 0.87 1.60 4.05
N ASN A 51 1.56 2.44 3.30
CA ASN A 51 2.41 3.50 3.85
C ASN A 51 1.60 4.58 4.57
N VAL A 52 0.53 5.07 3.94
CA VAL A 52 -0.26 6.18 4.50
C VAL A 52 -1.02 5.74 5.75
N ASN A 53 -1.50 4.50 5.81
CA ASN A 53 -2.19 3.97 6.99
C ASN A 53 -1.26 3.91 8.22
N ASP A 54 0.00 3.53 8.05
CA ASP A 54 0.99 3.59 9.12
C ASP A 54 1.25 5.02 9.59
N MET A 55 1.34 5.93 8.63
CA MET A 55 1.57 7.36 8.91
C MET A 55 0.43 7.99 9.71
N ILE A 56 -0.83 7.72 9.35
CA ILE A 56 -1.99 8.28 10.06
C ILE A 56 -2.14 7.74 11.48
N CYS A 57 -1.58 6.57 11.78
CA CYS A 57 -1.51 6.04 13.14
C CYS A 57 -0.73 6.95 14.08
N GLN A 58 0.17 7.76 13.56
CA GLN A 58 0.91 8.80 14.32
C GLN A 58 0.20 10.16 14.31
N GLY A 59 -0.98 10.26 13.70
CA GLY A 59 -1.70 11.51 13.54
C GLY A 59 -1.09 12.46 12.51
N ALA A 60 -0.25 11.92 11.61
CA ALA A 60 0.42 12.71 10.59
C ALA A 60 -0.45 12.88 9.33
N GLU A 61 -0.28 14.02 8.67
CA GLU A 61 -0.85 14.34 7.37
C GLU A 61 0.17 14.00 6.28
N PRO A 62 -0.17 13.15 5.29
CA PRO A 62 0.73 12.82 4.19
C PRO A 62 1.05 14.05 3.34
N LEU A 63 2.31 14.22 2.96
CA LEU A 63 2.78 15.33 2.11
C LEU A 63 3.16 14.82 0.72
N PHE A 64 4.05 13.83 0.67
CA PHE A 64 4.52 13.29 -0.60
C PHE A 64 4.90 11.81 -0.48
N PHE A 65 4.96 11.19 -1.64
CA PHE A 65 5.21 9.78 -1.83
C PHE A 65 6.27 9.56 -2.92
N LEU A 66 7.07 8.53 -2.74
CA LEU A 66 8.01 7.98 -3.71
C LEU A 66 7.79 6.49 -3.81
N ASP A 67 7.81 5.93 -5.01
CA ASP A 67 7.72 4.49 -5.24
C ASP A 67 9.05 3.88 -5.69
N TYR A 68 9.20 2.59 -5.45
CA TYR A 68 10.29 1.78 -5.95
C TYR A 68 9.71 0.53 -6.62
N LEU A 69 10.06 0.32 -7.87
CA LEU A 69 9.69 -0.85 -8.66
C LEU A 69 10.93 -1.70 -8.95
N GLY A 70 11.03 -2.86 -8.31
CA GLY A 70 12.01 -3.88 -8.64
C GLY A 70 11.45 -4.82 -9.70
N LEU A 71 12.06 -4.87 -10.90
CA LEU A 71 11.50 -5.56 -12.06
C LEU A 71 12.50 -6.61 -12.58
N HIS A 72 11.98 -7.72 -13.14
CA HIS A 72 12.84 -8.61 -13.94
C HIS A 72 13.38 -7.86 -15.16
N ARG A 73 12.47 -7.30 -15.97
CA ARG A 73 12.74 -6.40 -17.10
C ARG A 73 11.62 -5.39 -17.24
N GLN A 74 11.98 -4.23 -17.76
CA GLN A 74 11.03 -3.16 -18.02
C GLN A 74 9.97 -3.60 -19.03
N ASP A 75 8.73 -3.42 -18.64
CA ASP A 75 7.54 -3.54 -19.46
C ASP A 75 6.80 -2.20 -19.32
N PRO A 76 6.85 -1.34 -20.34
CA PRO A 76 6.31 0.01 -20.23
C PRO A 76 4.82 0.06 -19.92
N GLU A 77 4.03 -0.86 -20.49
CA GLU A 77 2.57 -0.89 -20.30
C GLU A 77 2.23 -1.28 -18.86
N ARG A 78 2.82 -2.36 -18.36
CA ARG A 78 2.64 -2.80 -16.98
C ARG A 78 3.16 -1.79 -15.96
N THR A 79 4.32 -1.19 -16.23
CA THR A 79 4.86 -0.14 -15.37
C THR A 79 3.96 1.08 -15.32
N ALA A 80 3.41 1.49 -16.46
CA ALA A 80 2.44 2.58 -16.50
C ALA A 80 1.18 2.27 -15.70
N GLU A 81 0.67 1.02 -15.76
CA GLU A 81 -0.49 0.59 -14.96
C GLU A 81 -0.19 0.61 -13.45
N LEU A 82 0.99 0.12 -13.02
CA LEU A 82 1.43 0.17 -11.63
C LEU A 82 1.52 1.61 -11.12
N VAL A 83 2.21 2.48 -11.87
CA VAL A 83 2.39 3.90 -11.50
C VAL A 83 1.06 4.66 -11.53
N ALA A 84 0.15 4.33 -12.45
CA ALA A 84 -1.20 4.89 -12.45
C ALA A 84 -1.96 4.54 -11.16
N GLY A 85 -1.81 3.32 -10.65
CA GLY A 85 -2.35 2.91 -9.36
C GLY A 85 -1.72 3.69 -8.20
N VAL A 86 -0.41 3.88 -8.20
CA VAL A 86 0.28 4.71 -7.20
C VAL A 86 -0.23 6.15 -7.24
N ALA A 87 -0.36 6.74 -8.44
CA ALA A 87 -0.88 8.10 -8.61
C ALA A 87 -2.32 8.23 -8.08
N GLU A 88 -3.18 7.24 -8.34
CA GLU A 88 -4.55 7.21 -7.80
C GLU A 88 -4.54 7.08 -6.26
N GLY A 89 -3.71 6.21 -5.69
CA GLY A 89 -3.53 6.09 -4.25
C GLY A 89 -3.08 7.41 -3.62
N CYS A 90 -2.11 8.10 -4.22
CA CYS A 90 -1.65 9.42 -3.78
C CYS A 90 -2.76 10.47 -3.86
N ARG A 91 -3.58 10.45 -4.92
CA ARG A 91 -4.75 11.34 -5.05
C ARG A 91 -5.77 11.08 -3.94
N LEU A 92 -6.07 9.82 -3.63
CA LEU A 92 -6.98 9.44 -2.55
C LEU A 92 -6.43 9.84 -1.18
N ALA A 93 -5.13 9.68 -0.95
CA ALA A 93 -4.45 10.09 0.27
C ALA A 93 -4.19 11.59 0.36
N ASN A 94 -4.48 12.35 -0.71
CA ASN A 94 -4.18 13.77 -0.84
C ASN A 94 -2.71 14.10 -0.57
N CYS A 95 -1.81 13.30 -1.11
CA CYS A 95 -0.36 13.54 -1.09
C CYS A 95 0.19 13.64 -2.52
N ALA A 96 1.36 14.24 -2.67
CA ALA A 96 2.00 14.42 -3.97
C ALA A 96 2.86 13.19 -4.32
N LEU A 97 2.64 12.60 -5.48
CA LEU A 97 3.61 11.65 -6.06
C LEU A 97 4.77 12.47 -6.66
N LEU A 98 5.95 12.42 -6.04
CA LEU A 98 7.11 13.22 -6.49
C LEU A 98 7.98 12.50 -7.51
N GLY A 99 7.90 11.18 -7.58
CA GLY A 99 8.70 10.34 -8.44
C GLY A 99 8.92 8.98 -7.82
N GLY A 100 9.90 8.27 -8.32
CA GLY A 100 10.25 6.94 -7.87
C GLY A 100 11.46 6.41 -8.61
N GLU A 101 11.68 5.10 -8.52
CA GLU A 101 12.77 4.38 -9.16
C GLU A 101 12.27 3.09 -9.80
N CYS A 102 12.76 2.75 -10.98
CA CYS A 102 12.53 1.47 -11.64
C CYS A 102 13.87 0.77 -11.86
N ALA A 103 14.10 -0.34 -11.17
CA ALA A 103 15.33 -1.11 -11.27
C ALA A 103 15.11 -2.43 -12.00
N GLU A 104 15.82 -2.64 -13.11
CA GLU A 104 15.88 -3.93 -13.77
C GLU A 104 16.88 -4.85 -13.08
N MET A 105 16.40 -5.98 -12.59
CA MET A 105 17.20 -6.97 -11.85
C MET A 105 16.87 -8.41 -12.32
N PRO A 106 17.27 -8.80 -13.55
CA PRO A 106 16.88 -10.09 -14.13
C PRO A 106 17.45 -11.30 -13.38
N ASP A 107 18.56 -11.12 -12.65
CA ASP A 107 19.15 -12.20 -11.86
C ASP A 107 18.49 -12.40 -10.49
N ILE A 108 17.66 -11.43 -10.06
CA ILE A 108 16.92 -11.47 -8.79
C ILE A 108 15.46 -11.86 -9.02
N TYR A 109 14.79 -11.22 -9.98
CA TYR A 109 13.40 -11.48 -10.30
C TYR A 109 13.27 -12.45 -11.46
N ARG A 110 12.34 -13.40 -11.38
CA ARG A 110 11.98 -14.26 -12.50
C ARG A 110 11.27 -13.47 -13.59
N LYS A 111 11.27 -13.99 -14.81
CA LYS A 111 10.55 -13.37 -15.92
C LYS A 111 9.09 -13.13 -15.56
N GLY A 112 8.66 -11.88 -15.66
CA GLY A 112 7.32 -11.43 -15.32
C GLY A 112 7.11 -11.03 -13.86
N ASP A 113 8.02 -11.40 -12.96
CA ASP A 113 7.95 -11.00 -11.55
C ASP A 113 8.41 -9.56 -11.35
N TYR A 114 7.85 -8.93 -10.34
CA TYR A 114 8.23 -7.61 -9.85
C TYR A 114 7.90 -7.48 -8.35
N ASP A 115 8.45 -6.46 -7.74
CA ASP A 115 8.06 -5.99 -6.42
C ASP A 115 7.80 -4.48 -6.45
N ILE A 116 6.96 -4.01 -5.53
CA ILE A 116 6.61 -2.61 -5.40
C ILE A 116 6.62 -2.22 -3.93
N ALA A 117 7.35 -1.17 -3.62
CA ALA A 117 7.42 -0.58 -2.29
C ALA A 117 7.25 0.93 -2.38
N GLY A 118 6.87 1.54 -1.27
CA GLY A 118 6.69 2.97 -1.16
C GLY A 118 7.45 3.58 -0.01
N PHE A 119 7.65 4.88 -0.12
CA PHE A 119 8.19 5.73 0.91
C PHE A 119 7.33 6.99 1.00
N ALA A 120 6.72 7.20 2.16
CA ALA A 120 5.87 8.35 2.39
C ALA A 120 6.49 9.28 3.43
N VAL A 121 6.32 10.56 3.24
CA VAL A 121 6.67 11.61 4.21
C VAL A 121 5.45 12.45 4.50
N GLY A 122 5.22 12.69 5.77
CA GLY A 122 4.12 13.51 6.27
C GLY A 122 4.57 14.42 7.39
N VAL A 123 3.64 15.16 7.92
CA VAL A 123 3.84 16.12 9.02
C VAL A 123 2.79 15.91 10.11
N ALA A 124 3.23 16.01 11.35
CA ALA A 124 2.35 16.04 12.52
C ALA A 124 2.68 17.23 13.40
N GLU A 125 1.70 17.70 14.17
CA GLU A 125 1.95 18.61 15.29
C GLU A 125 2.53 17.80 16.45
N LEU A 126 3.71 18.15 16.97
CA LEU A 126 4.41 17.39 18.00
C LEU A 126 3.49 17.09 19.22
N SER A 127 2.70 18.07 19.64
CA SER A 127 1.78 17.90 20.78
C SER A 127 0.60 16.95 20.49
N ARG A 128 0.39 16.55 19.23
CA ARG A 128 -0.70 15.67 18.78
C ARG A 128 -0.23 14.31 18.30
N VAL A 129 1.07 14.08 18.25
CA VAL A 129 1.61 12.75 17.92
C VAL A 129 1.02 11.73 18.87
N VAL A 130 0.56 10.62 18.31
CA VAL A 130 -0.05 9.54 19.10
C VAL A 130 1.05 8.85 19.92
N ASP A 131 0.85 8.84 21.24
CA ASP A 131 1.78 8.28 22.22
C ASP A 131 1.09 7.16 22.99
N ALA A 132 1.72 5.98 23.00
CA ALA A 132 1.23 4.82 23.73
C ALA A 132 1.09 5.07 25.26
N GLU A 133 1.90 5.97 25.81
CA GLU A 133 1.83 6.34 27.23
C GLU A 133 0.54 7.10 27.61
N ARG A 134 -0.19 7.59 26.61
CA ARG A 134 -1.50 8.26 26.84
C ARG A 134 -2.64 7.28 27.06
N VAL A 135 -2.49 6.03 26.64
CA VAL A 135 -3.52 4.98 26.76
C VAL A 135 -3.69 4.60 28.24
N ARG A 136 -4.93 4.62 28.71
CA ARG A 136 -5.25 4.38 30.14
C ARG A 136 -6.38 3.36 30.30
N PRO A 137 -6.43 2.64 31.43
CA PRO A 137 -7.57 1.83 31.77
C PRO A 137 -8.84 2.70 31.80
N GLY A 138 -9.87 2.26 31.10
CA GLY A 138 -11.14 3.00 30.94
C GLY A 138 -11.30 3.70 29.59
N ASP A 139 -10.26 3.75 28.76
CA ASP A 139 -10.37 4.26 27.39
C ASP A 139 -11.30 3.38 26.54
N VAL A 140 -12.03 4.00 25.65
CA VAL A 140 -12.97 3.34 24.75
C VAL A 140 -12.23 2.89 23.48
N ILE A 141 -12.34 1.60 23.18
CA ILE A 141 -11.80 1.04 21.93
C ILE A 141 -12.86 1.17 20.84
N LEU A 142 -12.51 1.86 19.76
CA LEU A 142 -13.34 1.94 18.56
C LEU A 142 -12.84 0.95 17.51
N GLY A 143 -13.75 0.15 16.99
CA GLY A 143 -13.48 -0.82 15.93
C GLY A 143 -14.23 -0.44 14.65
N LEU A 144 -13.53 -0.53 13.52
CA LEU A 144 -14.14 -0.46 12.19
C LEU A 144 -14.27 -1.88 11.65
N THR A 145 -15.45 -2.21 11.12
CA THR A 145 -15.65 -3.53 10.49
C THR A 145 -14.83 -3.63 9.21
N SER A 146 -14.19 -4.78 9.01
CA SER A 146 -13.50 -5.07 7.75
C SER A 146 -14.51 -5.34 6.63
N SER A 147 -14.21 -4.85 5.42
CA SER A 147 -14.97 -5.15 4.21
C SER A 147 -14.51 -6.45 3.51
N GLY A 148 -13.52 -7.13 4.08
CA GLY A 148 -12.92 -8.35 3.52
C GLY A 148 -11.45 -8.48 3.86
N VAL A 149 -10.72 -9.25 3.07
CA VAL A 149 -9.26 -9.37 3.17
C VAL A 149 -8.63 -8.12 2.55
N HIS A 150 -7.75 -7.43 3.28
CA HIS A 150 -7.12 -6.19 2.81
C HIS A 150 -5.69 -6.43 2.30
N SER A 151 -4.66 -6.11 3.09
CA SER A 151 -3.28 -6.06 2.60
C SER A 151 -2.41 -7.22 3.05
N ASN A 152 -2.50 -7.64 4.30
CA ASN A 152 -1.58 -8.60 4.90
C ASN A 152 -2.14 -10.04 4.93
N GLY A 153 -1.25 -11.02 5.07
CA GLY A 153 -1.61 -12.43 5.23
C GLY A 153 -1.94 -13.17 3.94
N TYR A 154 -1.69 -12.60 2.76
CA TYR A 154 -2.06 -13.20 1.48
C TYR A 154 -1.38 -14.54 1.17
N THR A 155 -0.22 -14.84 1.75
CA THR A 155 0.37 -16.18 1.66
C THR A 155 -0.57 -17.24 2.24
N LEU A 156 -1.19 -16.97 3.39
CA LEU A 156 -2.16 -17.87 4.02
C LEU A 156 -3.48 -17.89 3.25
N VAL A 157 -3.99 -16.74 2.87
CA VAL A 157 -5.23 -16.61 2.07
C VAL A 157 -5.15 -17.43 0.80
N ARG A 158 -4.06 -17.32 0.03
CA ARG A 158 -3.85 -18.10 -1.18
C ARG A 158 -3.86 -19.60 -0.91
N LYS A 159 -3.16 -20.07 0.12
CA LYS A 159 -3.16 -21.48 0.51
C LYS A 159 -4.57 -21.99 0.89
N ILE A 160 -5.35 -21.18 1.61
CA ILE A 160 -6.72 -21.55 1.98
C ILE A 160 -7.60 -21.64 0.72
N VAL A 161 -7.50 -20.68 -0.20
CA VAL A 161 -8.27 -20.68 -1.45
C VAL A 161 -7.89 -21.87 -2.33
N GLU A 162 -6.59 -22.17 -2.48
CA GLU A 162 -6.09 -23.33 -3.23
C GLU A 162 -6.66 -24.64 -2.65
N GLN A 163 -6.65 -24.80 -1.33
CA GLN A 163 -7.21 -25.97 -0.65
C GLN A 163 -8.74 -26.04 -0.81
N ALA A 164 -9.45 -24.94 -0.64
CA ALA A 164 -10.90 -24.89 -0.80
C ALA A 164 -11.34 -25.24 -2.24
N LEU A 165 -10.68 -24.68 -3.24
CA LEU A 165 -10.93 -25.02 -4.64
C LEU A 165 -10.62 -26.47 -4.95
N SER A 166 -9.55 -27.04 -4.40
CA SER A 166 -9.24 -28.45 -4.51
C SER A 166 -10.35 -29.33 -3.92
N LEU A 167 -10.90 -28.96 -2.77
CA LEU A 167 -12.01 -29.67 -2.13
C LEU A 167 -13.33 -29.57 -2.93
N ILE A 168 -13.61 -28.44 -3.56
CA ILE A 168 -14.80 -28.25 -4.41
C ILE A 168 -14.72 -29.17 -5.63
N HIS A 169 -13.57 -29.31 -6.25
CA HIS A 169 -13.38 -30.23 -7.39
C HIS A 169 -13.49 -31.71 -7.00
N ILE A 170 -13.23 -32.06 -5.75
CA ILE A 170 -13.39 -33.43 -5.25
C ILE A 170 -14.85 -33.71 -4.84
N SER A 171 -15.60 -32.70 -4.43
CA SER A 171 -16.96 -32.83 -3.89
C SER A 171 -18.09 -32.55 -4.90
N GLU A 172 -17.83 -32.03 -6.09
CA GLU A 172 -18.85 -31.97 -7.12
C GLU A 172 -19.06 -33.35 -7.73
N PRO A 173 -20.22 -33.99 -7.51
CA PRO A 173 -20.57 -35.17 -8.28
C PRO A 173 -20.69 -34.74 -9.73
N THR A 174 -19.95 -35.40 -10.60
CA THR A 174 -20.09 -35.28 -12.05
C THR A 174 -21.59 -35.26 -12.39
N ARG A 175 -22.16 -34.10 -12.72
CA ARG A 175 -23.48 -34.00 -13.30
C ARG A 175 -23.43 -34.79 -14.59
N ARG A 176 -23.92 -36.03 -14.54
CA ARG A 176 -24.27 -36.76 -15.75
C ARG A 176 -25.43 -35.97 -16.37
N THR A 177 -25.17 -35.27 -17.46
CA THR A 177 -26.19 -34.82 -18.37
C THR A 177 -26.94 -36.04 -18.92
N PRO A 178 -28.25 -36.03 -18.93
CA PRO A 178 -29.07 -37.08 -19.54
C PRO A 178 -28.88 -37.19 -21.06
#